data_fdac80fa7b4033f23c65ee266fc7eec1
#
_entry.id   fdac80fa7b4033f23c65ee266fc7eec1
#
_cell.length_a   1.000
_cell.length_b   1.000
_cell.length_c   1.000
_cell.angle_alpha   90.00
_cell.angle_beta   90.00
_cell.angle_gamma   90.00
#
_symmetry.space_group_name_H-M   'P 1'
#
loop_
_entity.id
_entity.type
_entity.pdbx_description
1 polymer ?
#
loop_
_entity_poly.entity_id
_entity_poly.type
_entity_poly.pdbx_seq_one_letter_code
_entity_poly.pdbx_strand_id
1 'polypeptide(L)'
;MTIEADLPGALANVLDTASVAALATLATPLRAPLDRAWIAAHIPHSGAMCLLDTVEAWDETRIGCTATSHRDPRNPLRSRGRLAAVCGIEYAAQAMAVHGALHAVRDGSLAGRPRVGYLASVRNVEARIARLDTLDAALVIEAERVSAGGNSILYCFTVRCDERVLLTGRAAVMLDASAVIR
;
A
#
# COMPACT_ATOMS: atom_id res chain seq x y z
N MET A 1 -27.95 59.19 -34.71
CA MET A 1 -27.39 59.57 -33.41
C MET A 1 -27.22 58.32 -32.60
N THR A 2 -26.10 57.66 -32.76
CA THR A 2 -25.84 56.27 -32.28
C THR A 2 -25.06 56.43 -30.97
N ILE A 3 -25.58 55.86 -29.89
CA ILE A 3 -24.93 55.85 -28.59
C ILE A 3 -24.30 54.44 -28.44
N GLU A 4 -23.01 54.38 -28.56
CA GLU A 4 -22.16 53.25 -28.29
C GLU A 4 -21.94 53.17 -26.78
N ALA A 5 -22.40 52.06 -26.13
CA ALA A 5 -22.16 51.81 -24.73
C ALA A 5 -20.93 50.92 -24.59
N ASP A 6 -19.90 51.51 -24.07
CA ASP A 6 -18.63 50.88 -23.70
C ASP A 6 -18.84 49.90 -22.51
N LEU A 7 -18.51 48.63 -22.67
CA LEU A 7 -18.47 47.62 -21.65
C LEU A 7 -17.04 47.47 -21.11
N PRO A 8 -16.82 47.56 -19.78
CA PRO A 8 -15.47 47.38 -19.24
C PRO A 8 -15.07 45.90 -19.23
N GLY A 9 -13.83 45.73 -19.63
CA GLY A 9 -13.14 44.48 -19.86
C GLY A 9 -13.22 43.43 -18.77
N ALA A 10 -13.32 42.22 -19.23
CA ALA A 10 -13.19 41.00 -18.47
C ALA A 10 -11.83 40.92 -17.76
N LEU A 11 -11.86 40.85 -16.44
CA LEU A 11 -10.72 40.43 -15.64
C LEU A 11 -10.42 38.97 -15.94
N ALA A 12 -9.52 38.72 -16.88
CA ALA A 12 -8.87 37.47 -17.07
C ALA A 12 -7.98 37.19 -15.85
N ASN A 13 -8.41 36.28 -14.98
CA ASN A 13 -7.58 35.71 -13.93
C ASN A 13 -6.46 34.92 -14.60
N VAL A 14 -5.35 35.57 -14.90
CA VAL A 14 -4.09 34.95 -15.23
C VAL A 14 -3.55 34.39 -13.92
N LEU A 15 -3.88 33.13 -13.63
CA LEU A 15 -3.13 32.36 -12.65
C LEU A 15 -1.70 32.25 -13.18
N ASP A 16 -0.80 32.94 -12.50
CA ASP A 16 0.62 32.96 -12.78
C ASP A 16 1.15 31.53 -12.90
N THR A 17 1.70 31.18 -14.06
CA THR A 17 2.33 29.89 -14.33
C THR A 17 3.45 29.57 -13.34
N ALA A 18 4.03 30.55 -12.67
CA ALA A 18 4.99 30.39 -11.58
C ALA A 18 4.35 29.81 -10.32
N SER A 19 3.09 30.15 -10.00
CA SER A 19 2.34 29.58 -8.86
C SER A 19 1.97 28.10 -9.08
N VAL A 20 1.64 27.72 -10.31
CA VAL A 20 1.35 26.30 -10.63
C VAL A 20 2.64 25.47 -10.60
N ALA A 21 3.76 26.01 -11.07
CA ALA A 21 5.07 25.36 -10.98
C ALA A 21 5.58 25.24 -9.54
N ALA A 22 5.31 26.22 -8.67
CA ALA A 22 5.68 26.18 -7.26
C ALA A 22 4.88 25.15 -6.46
N LEU A 23 3.61 24.90 -6.79
CA LEU A 23 2.80 23.84 -6.19
C LEU A 23 3.24 22.44 -6.65
N ALA A 24 3.74 22.30 -7.88
CA ALA A 24 4.29 21.04 -8.38
C ALA A 24 5.65 20.66 -7.75
N THR A 25 6.35 21.63 -7.12
CA THR A 25 7.69 21.43 -6.53
C THR A 25 7.61 20.91 -5.07
N LEU A 26 6.43 20.84 -4.45
CA LEU A 26 6.26 20.41 -3.05
C LEU A 26 5.97 18.92 -2.86
N ALA A 27 5.73 18.18 -3.92
CA ALA A 27 5.58 16.71 -3.85
C ALA A 27 6.83 16.05 -4.45
N THR A 28 7.93 16.00 -3.70
CA THR A 28 9.00 15.06 -4.03
C THR A 28 8.38 13.67 -4.03
N PRO A 29 8.36 12.95 -5.15
CA PRO A 29 7.80 11.60 -5.16
C PRO A 29 8.57 10.78 -4.12
N LEU A 30 7.84 10.14 -3.21
CA LEU A 30 8.43 9.22 -2.25
C LEU A 30 9.20 8.15 -3.00
N ARG A 31 10.53 8.25 -2.95
CA ARG A 31 11.41 7.28 -3.60
C ARG A 31 11.67 6.12 -2.64
N ALA A 32 11.53 4.91 -3.13
CA ALA A 32 12.05 3.74 -2.44
C ALA A 32 13.60 3.76 -2.43
N PRO A 33 14.25 3.10 -1.46
CA PRO A 33 13.63 2.30 -0.40
C PRO A 33 13.04 3.14 0.73
N LEU A 34 11.95 2.67 1.34
CA LEU A 34 11.35 3.23 2.55
C LEU A 34 11.51 2.23 3.69
N ASP A 35 11.87 2.72 4.85
CA ASP A 35 12.18 1.89 6.00
C ASP A 35 10.94 1.48 6.83
N ARG A 36 11.17 0.62 7.80
CA ARG A 36 10.16 0.16 8.74
C ARG A 36 9.51 1.30 9.53
N ALA A 37 10.25 2.37 9.84
CA ALA A 37 9.70 3.51 10.58
C ALA A 37 8.64 4.23 9.75
N TRP A 38 8.91 4.44 8.47
CA TRP A 38 7.94 4.99 7.54
C TRP A 38 6.71 4.07 7.42
N ILE A 39 6.91 2.76 7.25
CA ILE A 39 5.82 1.78 7.14
C ILE A 39 4.92 1.85 8.38
N ALA A 40 5.50 1.74 9.59
CA ALA A 40 4.77 1.76 10.85
C ALA A 40 3.99 3.05 11.11
N ALA A 41 4.44 4.18 10.54
CA ALA A 41 3.75 5.46 10.63
C ALA A 41 2.53 5.57 9.69
N HIS A 42 2.45 4.72 8.65
CA HIS A 42 1.47 4.86 7.57
C HIS A 42 0.47 3.71 7.44
N ILE A 43 0.65 2.62 8.19
CA ILE A 43 -0.32 1.51 8.24
C ILE A 43 -0.85 1.34 9.68
N PRO A 44 -2.02 0.71 9.87
CA PRO A 44 -2.60 0.54 11.21
C PRO A 44 -1.86 -0.47 12.10
N HIS A 45 -0.85 -1.15 11.56
CA HIS A 45 -0.08 -2.17 12.26
C HIS A 45 1.10 -1.53 13.03
N SER A 46 1.23 -1.84 14.31
CA SER A 46 2.25 -1.26 15.19
C SER A 46 3.03 -2.32 15.97
N GLY A 47 4.20 -1.94 16.49
CA GLY A 47 5.05 -2.81 17.28
C GLY A 47 5.44 -4.08 16.53
N ALA A 48 5.29 -5.25 17.17
CA ALA A 48 5.60 -6.54 16.58
C ALA A 48 4.65 -6.94 15.42
N MET A 49 3.45 -6.35 15.34
CA MET A 49 2.52 -6.57 14.23
C MET A 49 2.92 -5.81 12.95
N CYS A 50 3.83 -4.87 12.97
CA CYS A 50 4.43 -4.32 11.76
C CYS A 50 5.45 -5.35 11.24
N LEU A 51 5.09 -6.15 10.26
CA LEU A 51 5.87 -7.32 9.83
C LEU A 51 6.92 -6.99 8.79
N LEU A 52 6.71 -5.95 7.99
CA LEU A 52 7.59 -5.55 6.90
C LEU A 52 8.79 -4.74 7.40
N ASP A 53 9.92 -4.87 6.73
CA ASP A 53 11.15 -4.13 7.04
C ASP A 53 11.34 -2.94 6.09
N THR A 54 11.17 -3.16 4.77
CA THR A 54 11.38 -2.10 3.76
C THR A 54 10.38 -2.20 2.61
N VAL A 55 10.16 -1.05 1.96
CA VAL A 55 9.59 -0.99 0.60
C VAL A 55 10.77 -0.80 -0.35
N GLU A 56 11.04 -1.79 -1.18
CA GLU A 56 12.16 -1.76 -2.13
C GLU A 56 11.82 -0.98 -3.40
N ALA A 57 10.60 -1.17 -3.89
CA ALA A 57 10.08 -0.49 -5.08
C ALA A 57 8.57 -0.40 -5.05
N TRP A 58 8.04 0.62 -5.71
CA TRP A 58 6.60 0.73 -5.94
C TRP A 58 6.32 1.62 -7.16
N ASP A 59 5.16 1.38 -7.76
CA ASP A 59 4.60 2.21 -8.82
C ASP A 59 3.08 2.32 -8.68
N GLU A 60 2.37 2.69 -9.71
CA GLU A 60 0.91 2.84 -9.69
C GLU A 60 0.18 1.51 -9.46
N THR A 61 0.74 0.40 -9.88
CA THR A 61 0.10 -0.91 -9.87
C THR A 61 0.79 -1.91 -8.95
N ARG A 62 2.06 -1.72 -8.61
CA ARG A 62 2.88 -2.72 -7.93
C ARG A 62 3.60 -2.16 -6.72
N ILE A 63 3.84 -3.05 -5.79
CA ILE A 63 4.71 -2.81 -4.63
C ILE A 63 5.53 -4.06 -4.36
N GLY A 64 6.82 -3.85 -4.04
CA GLY A 64 7.74 -4.86 -3.56
C GLY A 64 8.28 -4.47 -2.18
N CYS A 65 8.16 -5.38 -1.21
CA CYS A 65 8.60 -5.21 0.17
C CYS A 65 9.49 -6.36 0.59
N THR A 66 10.31 -6.14 1.63
CA THR A 66 11.07 -7.20 2.30
C THR A 66 10.67 -7.35 3.75
N ALA A 67 10.90 -8.55 4.32
CA ALA A 67 10.63 -8.83 5.72
C ALA A 67 11.55 -9.93 6.27
N THR A 68 12.05 -9.73 7.48
CA THR A 68 12.84 -10.70 8.25
C THR A 68 12.11 -11.16 9.53
N SER A 69 10.99 -10.54 9.85
CA SER A 69 10.21 -10.79 11.07
C SER A 69 9.69 -12.24 11.18
N HIS A 70 9.62 -12.99 10.09
CA HIS A 70 9.24 -14.41 10.11
C HIS A 70 10.20 -15.28 10.94
N ARG A 71 11.46 -14.82 11.11
CA ARG A 71 12.49 -15.49 11.94
C ARG A 71 12.40 -15.13 13.42
N ASP A 72 11.80 -13.98 13.76
CA ASP A 72 11.69 -13.54 15.15
C ASP A 72 10.82 -14.52 15.95
N PRO A 73 11.34 -15.13 17.04
CA PRO A 73 10.56 -16.00 17.90
C PRO A 73 9.37 -15.27 18.56
N ARG A 74 9.40 -13.94 18.63
CA ARG A 74 8.33 -13.09 19.17
C ARG A 74 7.31 -12.67 18.12
N ASN A 75 7.42 -13.15 16.87
CA ASN A 75 6.45 -12.83 15.83
C ASN A 75 5.03 -13.19 16.31
N PRO A 76 4.09 -12.24 16.33
CA PRO A 76 2.76 -12.42 16.94
C PRO A 76 1.87 -13.43 16.21
N LEU A 77 2.21 -13.76 14.96
CA LEU A 77 1.48 -14.76 14.17
C LEU A 77 1.93 -16.20 14.45
N ARG A 78 2.96 -16.38 15.28
CA ARG A 78 3.41 -17.73 15.68
C ARG A 78 2.38 -18.42 16.55
N SER A 79 2.14 -19.67 16.23
CA SER A 79 1.36 -20.58 17.09
C SER A 79 2.21 -21.77 17.45
N ARG A 80 2.31 -22.08 18.74
CA ARG A 80 3.14 -23.19 19.26
C ARG A 80 4.58 -23.16 18.76
N GLY A 81 5.18 -21.97 18.69
CA GLY A 81 6.55 -21.75 18.22
C GLY A 81 6.76 -21.87 16.71
N ARG A 82 5.69 -21.99 15.91
CA ARG A 82 5.75 -22.15 14.46
C ARG A 82 5.03 -21.02 13.75
N LEU A 83 5.55 -20.59 12.61
CA LEU A 83 4.91 -19.63 11.71
C LEU A 83 4.47 -20.39 10.44
N ALA A 84 3.18 -20.66 10.32
CA ALA A 84 2.62 -21.37 9.17
C ALA A 84 2.73 -20.54 7.88
N ALA A 85 2.86 -21.19 6.73
CA ALA A 85 2.95 -20.51 5.44
C ALA A 85 1.76 -19.59 5.16
N VAL A 86 0.56 -19.92 5.64
CA VAL A 86 -0.66 -19.10 5.50
C VAL A 86 -0.51 -17.72 6.15
N CYS A 87 0.36 -17.55 7.12
CA CYS A 87 0.68 -16.23 7.70
C CYS A 87 1.30 -15.29 6.67
N GLY A 88 1.83 -15.80 5.55
CA GLY A 88 2.28 -14.98 4.42
C GLY A 88 1.20 -14.10 3.80
N ILE A 89 -0.08 -14.45 4.00
CA ILE A 89 -1.22 -13.61 3.60
C ILE A 89 -1.20 -12.27 4.35
N GLU A 90 -0.87 -12.29 5.64
CA GLU A 90 -0.78 -11.06 6.44
C GLU A 90 0.37 -10.16 5.97
N TYR A 91 1.53 -10.74 5.61
CA TYR A 91 2.62 -9.98 5.01
C TYR A 91 2.19 -9.31 3.71
N ALA A 92 1.46 -10.04 2.85
CA ALA A 92 0.93 -9.49 1.61
C ALA A 92 -0.13 -8.40 1.87
N ALA A 93 -1.02 -8.59 2.85
CA ALA A 93 -2.02 -7.61 3.24
C ALA A 93 -1.39 -6.30 3.73
N GLN A 94 -0.29 -6.38 4.50
CA GLN A 94 0.47 -5.20 4.92
C GLN A 94 1.13 -4.50 3.72
N ALA A 95 1.71 -5.22 2.76
CA ALA A 95 2.24 -4.62 1.54
C ALA A 95 1.14 -3.88 0.75
N MET A 96 -0.06 -4.46 0.64
CA MET A 96 -1.21 -3.79 0.01
C MET A 96 -1.65 -2.54 0.78
N ALA A 97 -1.62 -2.57 2.11
CA ALA A 97 -1.94 -1.41 2.95
C ALA A 97 -0.90 -0.29 2.75
N VAL A 98 0.39 -0.63 2.68
CA VAL A 98 1.48 0.31 2.36
C VAL A 98 1.30 0.91 0.97
N HIS A 99 0.94 0.09 -0.03
CA HIS A 99 0.66 0.56 -1.39
C HIS A 99 -0.47 1.60 -1.41
N GLY A 100 -1.56 1.33 -0.68
CA GLY A 100 -2.65 2.28 -0.51
C GLY A 100 -2.22 3.59 0.18
N ALA A 101 -1.37 3.51 1.20
CA ALA A 101 -0.82 4.67 1.88
C ALA A 101 0.08 5.51 0.97
N LEU A 102 0.91 4.87 0.15
CA LEU A 102 1.77 5.55 -0.84
C LEU A 102 0.96 6.32 -1.88
N HIS A 103 -0.13 5.74 -2.38
CA HIS A 103 -1.05 6.45 -3.26
C HIS A 103 -1.67 7.66 -2.56
N ALA A 104 -2.14 7.50 -1.32
CA ALA A 104 -2.74 8.59 -0.57
C ALA A 104 -1.75 9.74 -0.30
N VAL A 105 -0.48 9.43 0.00
CA VAL A 105 0.60 10.43 0.12
C VAL A 105 0.82 11.16 -1.20
N ARG A 106 0.98 10.41 -2.29
CA ARG A 106 1.19 10.97 -3.63
C ARG A 106 0.05 11.90 -4.05
N ASP A 107 -1.17 11.51 -3.78
CA ASP A 107 -2.37 12.23 -4.19
C ASP A 107 -2.74 13.37 -3.20
N GLY A 108 -1.92 13.62 -2.16
CA GLY A 108 -2.15 14.65 -1.15
C GLY A 108 -3.37 14.40 -0.25
N SER A 109 -3.91 13.18 -0.25
CA SER A 109 -5.13 12.82 0.48
C SER A 109 -4.88 12.52 1.96
N LEU A 110 -3.65 12.59 2.44
CA LEU A 110 -3.25 12.32 3.84
C LEU A 110 -3.50 13.52 4.78
N ALA A 111 -4.57 14.26 4.57
CA ALA A 111 -5.10 15.16 5.60
C ALA A 111 -5.87 14.33 6.66
N GLY A 112 -5.15 13.58 7.50
CA GLY A 112 -5.77 12.75 8.53
C GLY A 112 -5.36 11.27 8.45
N ARG A 113 -5.93 10.42 9.25
CA ARG A 113 -5.59 9.01 9.40
C ARG A 113 -5.59 8.23 8.06
N PRO A 114 -4.66 7.27 7.87
CA PRO A 114 -4.68 6.36 6.73
C PRO A 114 -6.07 5.72 6.61
N ARG A 115 -6.63 5.66 5.40
CA ARG A 115 -7.87 4.89 5.19
C ARG A 115 -7.56 3.44 5.51
N VAL A 116 -8.24 2.91 6.52
CA VAL A 116 -8.08 1.52 6.91
C VAL A 116 -8.70 0.65 5.83
N GLY A 117 -7.88 -0.11 5.12
CA GLY A 117 -8.35 -1.15 4.21
C GLY A 117 -8.60 -2.44 5.00
N TYR A 118 -9.69 -3.12 4.69
CA TYR A 118 -10.03 -4.42 5.27
C TYR A 118 -9.85 -5.50 4.23
N LEU A 119 -9.15 -6.57 4.59
CA LEU A 119 -9.04 -7.76 3.78
C LEU A 119 -10.42 -8.47 3.76
N ALA A 120 -11.18 -8.26 2.68
CA ALA A 120 -12.54 -8.77 2.56
C ALA A 120 -12.59 -10.23 2.12
N SER A 121 -11.67 -10.65 1.25
CA SER A 121 -11.56 -12.04 0.84
C SER A 121 -10.17 -12.36 0.32
N VAL A 122 -9.77 -13.62 0.45
CA VAL A 122 -8.58 -14.19 -0.18
C VAL A 122 -9.00 -15.42 -0.97
N ARG A 123 -8.51 -15.56 -2.19
CA ARG A 123 -8.88 -16.66 -3.11
C ARG A 123 -7.65 -17.18 -3.84
N ASN A 124 -7.75 -18.40 -4.35
CA ASN A 124 -6.72 -19.05 -5.15
C ASN A 124 -5.36 -19.05 -4.45
N VAL A 125 -5.38 -19.33 -3.13
CA VAL A 125 -4.15 -19.38 -2.34
C VAL A 125 -3.45 -20.71 -2.59
N GLU A 126 -2.21 -20.62 -3.06
CA GLU A 126 -1.33 -21.78 -3.24
C GLU A 126 -0.14 -21.64 -2.30
N ALA A 127 -0.04 -22.51 -1.31
CA ALA A 127 1.12 -22.60 -0.40
C ALA A 127 2.02 -23.75 -0.85
N ARG A 128 3.27 -23.47 -1.14
CA ARG A 128 4.26 -24.45 -1.62
C ARG A 128 5.21 -24.92 -0.52
N ILE A 129 5.02 -24.42 0.70
CA ILE A 129 5.72 -24.81 1.92
C ILE A 129 4.72 -24.87 3.08
N ALA A 130 5.13 -25.49 4.17
CA ALA A 130 4.31 -25.56 5.37
C ALA A 130 4.58 -24.41 6.37
N ARG A 131 5.80 -23.88 6.39
CA ARG A 131 6.28 -22.95 7.44
C ARG A 131 7.19 -21.90 6.85
N LEU A 132 7.08 -20.65 7.37
CA LEU A 132 7.96 -19.52 7.03
C LEU A 132 9.17 -19.43 7.96
N ASP A 133 9.04 -19.79 9.21
CA ASP A 133 10.06 -19.65 10.26
C ASP A 133 11.26 -20.60 10.11
N THR A 134 11.23 -21.46 9.11
CA THR A 134 12.36 -22.36 8.76
C THR A 134 13.26 -21.77 7.66
N LEU A 135 12.96 -20.57 7.19
CA LEU A 135 13.70 -19.92 6.11
C LEU A 135 14.70 -18.92 6.70
N ASP A 136 15.93 -18.95 6.19
CA ASP A 136 17.03 -18.11 6.69
C ASP A 136 17.11 -16.75 5.98
N ALA A 137 16.78 -16.70 4.68
CA ALA A 137 16.78 -15.46 3.91
C ALA A 137 15.51 -14.63 4.14
N ALA A 138 15.59 -13.34 3.83
CA ALA A 138 14.44 -12.44 3.91
C ALA A 138 13.29 -12.89 2.99
N LEU A 139 12.07 -12.66 3.43
CA LEU A 139 10.91 -12.77 2.55
C LEU A 139 10.87 -11.56 1.61
N VAL A 140 10.54 -11.81 0.35
CA VAL A 140 10.18 -10.80 -0.64
C VAL A 140 8.67 -10.90 -0.87
N ILE A 141 7.98 -9.80 -0.68
CA ILE A 141 6.53 -9.71 -0.79
C ILE A 141 6.19 -8.78 -1.95
N GLU A 142 5.53 -9.30 -2.95
CA GLU A 142 5.07 -8.56 -4.13
C GLU A 142 3.55 -8.53 -4.16
N ALA A 143 2.98 -7.36 -4.42
CA ALA A 143 1.55 -7.22 -4.65
C ALA A 143 1.30 -6.36 -5.89
N GLU A 144 0.40 -6.83 -6.75
CA GLU A 144 0.00 -6.15 -7.98
C GLU A 144 -1.50 -5.85 -7.94
N ARG A 145 -1.86 -4.57 -8.09
CA ARG A 145 -3.24 -4.10 -8.19
C ARG A 145 -3.79 -4.45 -9.57
N VAL A 146 -4.69 -5.41 -9.62
CA VAL A 146 -5.33 -5.90 -10.87
C VAL A 146 -6.49 -5.00 -11.27
N SER A 147 -7.27 -4.54 -10.28
CA SER A 147 -8.38 -3.63 -10.51
C SER A 147 -8.67 -2.80 -9.27
N ALA A 148 -9.21 -1.61 -9.49
CA ALA A 148 -9.74 -0.75 -8.45
C ALA A 148 -11.06 -0.15 -8.94
N GLY A 149 -12.12 -0.22 -8.16
CA GLY A 149 -13.41 0.33 -8.50
C GLY A 149 -14.33 0.44 -7.30
N GLY A 150 -15.03 1.58 -7.19
CA GLY A 150 -15.88 1.86 -6.04
C GLY A 150 -15.09 1.83 -4.73
N ASN A 151 -15.47 0.93 -3.84
CA ASN A 151 -14.86 0.78 -2.50
C ASN A 151 -13.97 -0.47 -2.40
N SER A 152 -13.61 -1.12 -3.50
CA SER A 152 -12.86 -2.38 -3.51
C SER A 152 -11.67 -2.32 -4.44
N ILE A 153 -10.56 -2.91 -3.98
CA ILE A 153 -9.33 -3.07 -4.75
C ILE A 153 -9.00 -4.56 -4.78
N LEU A 154 -8.72 -5.09 -5.98
CA LEU A 154 -8.27 -6.47 -6.17
C LEU A 154 -6.77 -6.49 -6.41
N TYR A 155 -6.06 -7.32 -5.65
CA TYR A 155 -4.64 -7.58 -5.80
C TYR A 155 -4.38 -9.05 -6.14
N CYS A 156 -3.33 -9.30 -6.92
CA CYS A 156 -2.59 -10.55 -6.91
C CYS A 156 -1.36 -10.38 -6.04
N PHE A 157 -0.95 -11.41 -5.30
CA PHE A 157 0.23 -11.35 -4.46
C PHE A 157 1.09 -12.60 -4.56
N THR A 158 2.38 -12.41 -4.30
CA THR A 158 3.40 -13.46 -4.24
C THR A 158 4.29 -13.21 -3.03
N VAL A 159 4.56 -14.25 -2.26
CA VAL A 159 5.58 -14.27 -1.21
C VAL A 159 6.69 -15.23 -1.63
N ARG A 160 7.92 -14.76 -1.61
CA ARG A 160 9.12 -15.49 -2.03
C ARG A 160 10.18 -15.49 -0.94
N CYS A 161 11.12 -16.39 -1.04
CA CYS A 161 12.38 -16.37 -0.33
C CYS A 161 13.45 -16.79 -1.34
N ASP A 162 14.41 -15.92 -1.58
CA ASP A 162 15.32 -16.03 -2.72
C ASP A 162 14.51 -16.20 -4.03
N GLU A 163 14.92 -17.15 -4.87
CA GLU A 163 14.21 -17.45 -6.13
C GLU A 163 12.96 -18.32 -5.96
N ARG A 164 12.68 -18.78 -4.74
CA ARG A 164 11.60 -19.74 -4.48
C ARG A 164 10.29 -19.03 -4.15
N VAL A 165 9.25 -19.30 -4.93
CA VAL A 165 7.86 -18.91 -4.61
C VAL A 165 7.33 -19.81 -3.49
N LEU A 166 6.85 -19.19 -2.41
CA LEU A 166 6.34 -19.84 -1.21
C LEU A 166 4.82 -19.85 -1.14
N LEU A 167 4.23 -18.72 -1.52
CA LEU A 167 2.79 -18.48 -1.42
C LEU A 167 2.36 -17.53 -2.53
N THR A 168 1.24 -17.82 -3.16
CA THR A 168 0.55 -16.91 -4.08
C THR A 168 -0.92 -16.84 -3.76
N GLY A 169 -1.61 -15.81 -4.25
CA GLY A 169 -3.05 -15.69 -4.10
C GLY A 169 -3.60 -14.40 -4.67
N ARG A 170 -4.91 -14.24 -4.53
CA ARG A 170 -5.66 -13.02 -4.87
C ARG A 170 -6.37 -12.51 -3.64
N ALA A 171 -6.34 -11.21 -3.42
CA ALA A 171 -6.94 -10.56 -2.26
C ALA A 171 -7.84 -9.40 -2.70
N ALA A 172 -9.05 -9.34 -2.14
CA ALA A 172 -9.91 -8.18 -2.26
C ALA A 172 -9.80 -7.35 -0.97
N VAL A 173 -9.45 -6.08 -1.11
CA VAL A 173 -9.35 -5.09 -0.03
C VAL A 173 -10.51 -4.12 -0.17
N MET A 174 -11.26 -3.90 0.92
CA MET A 174 -12.30 -2.88 0.99
C MET A 174 -11.78 -1.66 1.75
N LEU A 175 -12.00 -0.46 1.21
CA LEU A 175 -11.49 0.80 1.76
C LEU A 175 -12.40 1.43 2.82
N ASP A 176 -13.65 0.97 2.91
CA ASP A 176 -14.65 1.45 3.87
C ASP A 176 -15.55 0.30 4.31
N ALA A 177 -15.49 -0.06 5.59
CA ALA A 177 -16.31 -1.13 6.16
C ALA A 177 -17.76 -0.68 6.44
N SER A 178 -18.07 0.60 6.39
CA SER A 178 -19.44 1.10 6.65
C SER A 178 -20.47 0.60 5.62
N ALA A 179 -20.00 0.10 4.46
CA ALA A 179 -20.85 -0.48 3.42
C ALA A 179 -21.17 -1.98 3.66
N VAL A 180 -20.52 -2.64 4.63
CA VAL A 180 -20.68 -4.10 4.87
C VAL A 180 -21.64 -4.41 6.02
N ILE A 181 -21.92 -3.41 6.87
CA ILE A 181 -22.81 -3.54 8.03
C ILE A 181 -24.18 -2.96 7.67
N ARG A 182 -24.87 -3.59 6.74
CA ARG A 182 -26.31 -3.41 6.52
C ARG A 182 -26.97 -4.75 6.30
#